data_6a66103cfdf36d06bed7ea1a5ea96030
#
_entry.id   6a66103cfdf36d06bed7ea1a5ea96030
#
_cell.length_a   1.000
_cell.length_b   1.000
_cell.length_c   1.000
_cell.angle_alpha   90.00
_cell.angle_beta   90.00
_cell.angle_gamma   90.00
#
_symmetry.space_group_name_H-M   'P 1'
#
loop_
_entity.id
_entity.type
_entity.pdbx_description
1 polymer ?
#
loop_
_entity_poly.entity_id
_entity_poly.type
_entity_poly.pdbx_seq_one_letter_code
_entity_poly.pdbx_strand_id
1 'polypeptide(L)'
;LTYEDKRYDEAAAAFRKLYDVTTTVAGREDAMTGYVRATLSGGDASKIEAMAADVAAHPDAGAVALRELKFAWAELLRQQDRRADAVKLYRELAADVRSKEGSAAAYYVLEDTFEKGDMDKTEKAIFAYSEREPQAYWLAKAFILLGDVYVRKGDNFQARATYQSVADGYSPADDGIVAEAKERIAKLN
;
A
#
# COMPACT_ATOMS: atom_id res chain seq x y z
N LEU A 1 -21.15 17.34 -2.94
CA LEU A 1 -22.13 16.48 -3.59
C LEU A 1 -22.39 15.23 -2.75
N THR A 2 -23.02 14.20 -3.28
CA THR A 2 -23.41 12.96 -2.58
C THR A 2 -22.27 12.21 -1.89
N TYR A 3 -21.03 12.43 -2.31
CA TYR A 3 -19.83 11.84 -1.71
C TYR A 3 -19.62 12.28 -0.25
N GLU A 4 -19.79 13.57 0.02
CA GLU A 4 -19.63 14.12 1.38
C GLU A 4 -20.71 13.62 2.35
N ASP A 5 -21.90 13.33 1.80
CA ASP A 5 -23.02 12.76 2.57
C ASP A 5 -22.92 11.24 2.75
N LYS A 6 -21.78 10.62 2.38
CA LYS A 6 -21.55 9.16 2.39
C LYS A 6 -22.52 8.36 1.51
N ARG A 7 -23.12 8.98 0.51
CA ARG A 7 -23.94 8.30 -0.50
C ARG A 7 -23.05 7.80 -1.64
N TYR A 8 -22.16 6.88 -1.31
CA TYR A 8 -21.10 6.45 -2.20
C TYR A 8 -21.56 5.80 -3.49
N ASP A 9 -22.66 5.03 -3.44
CA ASP A 9 -23.22 4.39 -4.63
C ASP A 9 -23.74 5.40 -5.64
N GLU A 10 -24.45 6.43 -5.15
CA GLU A 10 -24.96 7.52 -6.01
C GLU A 10 -23.80 8.33 -6.60
N ALA A 11 -22.78 8.60 -5.78
CA ALA A 11 -21.57 9.29 -6.24
C ALA A 11 -20.82 8.47 -7.30
N ALA A 12 -20.62 7.17 -7.07
CA ALA A 12 -19.99 6.27 -8.03
C ALA A 12 -20.75 6.24 -9.36
N ALA A 13 -22.06 6.10 -9.33
CA ALA A 13 -22.90 6.12 -10.53
C ALA A 13 -22.83 7.46 -11.27
N ALA A 14 -22.78 8.58 -10.53
CA ALA A 14 -22.65 9.91 -11.13
C ALA A 14 -21.30 10.12 -11.83
N PHE A 15 -20.19 9.71 -11.19
CA PHE A 15 -18.86 9.77 -11.78
C PHE A 15 -18.73 8.85 -13.00
N ARG A 16 -19.32 7.65 -12.94
CA ARG A 16 -19.29 6.73 -14.09
C ARG A 16 -20.03 7.31 -15.31
N LYS A 17 -21.18 7.97 -15.09
CA LYS A 17 -21.89 8.69 -16.15
C LYS A 17 -21.09 9.89 -16.66
N LEU A 18 -20.43 10.62 -15.76
CA LEU A 18 -19.58 11.75 -16.15
C LEU A 18 -18.45 11.29 -17.09
N TYR A 19 -17.83 10.15 -16.82
CA TYR A 19 -16.84 9.56 -17.71
C TYR A 19 -17.39 9.35 -19.12
N ASP A 20 -18.61 8.80 -19.27
CA ASP A 20 -19.21 8.49 -20.56
C ASP A 20 -19.50 9.75 -21.42
N VAL A 21 -19.81 10.87 -20.77
CA VAL A 21 -20.15 12.13 -21.47
C VAL A 21 -18.97 13.09 -21.62
N THR A 22 -17.88 12.86 -20.91
CA THR A 22 -16.71 13.74 -20.92
C THR A 22 -15.85 13.46 -22.18
N THR A 23 -15.48 14.52 -22.88
CA THR A 23 -14.73 14.43 -24.15
C THR A 23 -13.23 14.66 -24.02
N THR A 24 -12.79 15.26 -22.92
CA THR A 24 -11.35 15.53 -22.66
C THR A 24 -10.69 14.38 -21.89
N VAL A 25 -9.42 14.11 -22.19
CA VAL A 25 -8.65 13.09 -21.49
C VAL A 25 -8.61 13.37 -20.00
N ALA A 26 -8.22 14.58 -19.58
CA ALA A 26 -8.15 14.95 -18.17
C ALA A 26 -9.49 14.79 -17.45
N GLY A 27 -10.59 15.23 -18.08
CA GLY A 27 -11.91 15.06 -17.49
C GLY A 27 -12.36 13.60 -17.34
N ARG A 28 -11.97 12.72 -18.27
CA ARG A 28 -12.19 11.27 -18.14
C ARG A 28 -11.39 10.65 -17.02
N GLU A 29 -10.10 11.02 -16.89
CA GLU A 29 -9.25 10.57 -15.79
C GLU A 29 -9.79 11.01 -14.42
N ASP A 30 -10.25 12.26 -14.30
CA ASP A 30 -10.86 12.80 -13.08
C ASP A 30 -12.18 12.07 -12.74
N ALA A 31 -13.03 11.84 -13.74
CA ALA A 31 -14.28 11.12 -13.56
C ALA A 31 -14.04 9.66 -13.15
N MET A 32 -13.06 8.97 -13.76
CA MET A 32 -12.73 7.60 -13.40
C MET A 32 -12.11 7.53 -11.98
N THR A 33 -11.26 8.47 -11.64
CA THR A 33 -10.71 8.57 -10.27
C THR A 33 -11.82 8.79 -9.24
N GLY A 34 -12.79 9.65 -9.53
CA GLY A 34 -13.97 9.85 -8.69
C GLY A 34 -14.82 8.59 -8.54
N TYR A 35 -15.04 7.86 -9.64
CA TYR A 35 -15.75 6.57 -9.63
C TYR A 35 -15.07 5.53 -8.75
N VAL A 36 -13.77 5.36 -8.93
CA VAL A 36 -12.95 4.43 -8.12
C VAL A 36 -13.04 4.81 -6.64
N ARG A 37 -12.76 6.06 -6.29
CA ARG A 37 -12.77 6.50 -4.89
C ARG A 37 -14.12 6.38 -4.22
N ALA A 38 -15.21 6.72 -4.92
CA ALA A 38 -16.55 6.57 -4.39
C ALA A 38 -16.90 5.11 -4.12
N THR A 39 -16.58 4.19 -5.04
CA THR A 39 -16.81 2.75 -4.87
C THR A 39 -15.98 2.18 -3.71
N LEU A 40 -14.70 2.54 -3.60
CA LEU A 40 -13.83 2.10 -2.51
C LEU A 40 -14.31 2.61 -1.15
N SER A 41 -14.82 3.84 -1.08
CA SER A 41 -15.35 4.41 0.16
C SER A 41 -16.64 3.72 0.62
N GLY A 42 -17.39 3.10 -0.27
CA GLY A 42 -18.54 2.25 0.07
C GLY A 42 -18.16 0.90 0.70
N GLY A 43 -16.93 0.43 0.50
CA GLY A 43 -16.35 -0.75 1.17
C GLY A 43 -16.94 -2.10 0.77
N ASP A 44 -17.80 -2.16 -0.24
CA ASP A 44 -18.43 -3.41 -0.71
C ASP A 44 -17.47 -4.18 -1.65
N ALA A 45 -17.00 -5.33 -1.22
CA ALA A 45 -16.05 -6.16 -1.96
C ALA A 45 -16.56 -6.57 -3.35
N SER A 46 -17.84 -6.89 -3.49
CA SER A 46 -18.41 -7.30 -4.78
C SER A 46 -18.45 -6.14 -5.78
N LYS A 47 -18.69 -4.92 -5.29
CA LYS A 47 -18.65 -3.71 -6.11
C LYS A 47 -17.22 -3.35 -6.52
N ILE A 48 -16.24 -3.57 -5.66
CA ILE A 48 -14.82 -3.37 -5.96
C ILE A 48 -14.37 -4.33 -7.08
N GLU A 49 -14.77 -5.60 -7.02
CA GLU A 49 -14.47 -6.58 -8.07
C GLU A 49 -15.13 -6.22 -9.40
N ALA A 50 -16.41 -5.82 -9.38
CA ALA A 50 -17.12 -5.39 -10.57
C ALA A 50 -16.52 -4.12 -11.20
N MET A 51 -16.16 -3.15 -10.36
CA MET A 51 -15.46 -1.93 -10.79
C MET A 51 -14.10 -2.24 -11.41
N ALA A 52 -13.36 -3.21 -10.86
CA ALA A 52 -12.06 -3.59 -11.39
C ALA A 52 -12.16 -4.08 -12.85
N ALA A 53 -13.18 -4.87 -13.18
CA ALA A 53 -13.45 -5.33 -14.54
C ALA A 53 -13.87 -4.16 -15.46
N ASP A 54 -14.71 -3.24 -14.97
CA ASP A 54 -15.14 -2.05 -15.73
C ASP A 54 -13.94 -1.13 -16.03
N VAL A 55 -13.13 -0.79 -15.02
CA VAL A 55 -11.94 0.07 -15.21
C VAL A 55 -10.91 -0.57 -16.14
N ALA A 56 -10.70 -1.89 -16.06
CA ALA A 56 -9.79 -2.60 -16.94
C ALA A 56 -10.21 -2.55 -18.42
N ALA A 57 -11.50 -2.38 -18.70
CA ALA A 57 -12.03 -2.22 -20.06
C ALA A 57 -11.82 -0.80 -20.62
N HIS A 58 -11.35 0.15 -19.82
CA HIS A 58 -11.18 1.56 -20.18
C HIS A 58 -9.68 1.96 -20.08
N PRO A 59 -8.90 1.84 -21.17
CA PRO A 59 -7.46 2.13 -21.16
C PRO A 59 -7.11 3.59 -20.87
N ASP A 60 -8.08 4.49 -20.99
CA ASP A 60 -7.98 5.91 -20.67
C ASP A 60 -8.49 6.27 -19.26
N ALA A 61 -8.57 5.27 -18.37
CA ALA A 61 -8.99 5.47 -16.97
C ALA A 61 -8.03 6.35 -16.13
N GLY A 62 -6.80 6.54 -16.62
CA GLY A 62 -5.76 7.29 -15.92
C GLY A 62 -4.98 6.47 -14.89
N ALA A 63 -3.70 6.82 -14.74
CA ALA A 63 -2.78 6.06 -13.88
C ALA A 63 -3.16 6.09 -12.40
N VAL A 64 -3.76 7.18 -11.93
CA VAL A 64 -4.17 7.34 -10.52
C VAL A 64 -5.30 6.38 -10.18
N ALA A 65 -6.38 6.38 -10.98
CA ALA A 65 -7.52 5.48 -10.77
C ALA A 65 -7.10 4.00 -10.80
N LEU A 66 -6.29 3.62 -11.80
CA LEU A 66 -5.78 2.26 -11.93
C LEU A 66 -4.91 1.84 -10.75
N ARG A 67 -4.06 2.73 -10.23
CA ARG A 67 -3.19 2.47 -9.09
C ARG A 67 -3.99 2.29 -7.80
N GLU A 68 -4.90 3.22 -7.49
CA GLU A 68 -5.75 3.17 -6.30
C GLU A 68 -6.63 1.92 -6.29
N LEU A 69 -7.25 1.58 -7.43
CA LEU A 69 -8.04 0.37 -7.58
C LEU A 69 -7.22 -0.90 -7.39
N LYS A 70 -6.07 -0.99 -8.05
CA LYS A 70 -5.19 -2.17 -7.96
C LYS A 70 -4.73 -2.40 -6.53
N PHE A 71 -4.40 -1.32 -5.80
CA PHE A 71 -4.00 -1.42 -4.40
C PHE A 71 -5.15 -1.89 -3.51
N ALA A 72 -6.34 -1.31 -3.64
CA ALA A 72 -7.50 -1.72 -2.88
C ALA A 72 -7.91 -3.18 -3.17
N TRP A 73 -7.79 -3.63 -4.41
CA TRP A 73 -8.02 -5.04 -4.76
C TRP A 73 -6.99 -5.96 -4.12
N ALA A 74 -5.71 -5.58 -4.11
CA ALA A 74 -4.68 -6.35 -3.42
C ALA A 74 -4.96 -6.48 -1.92
N GLU A 75 -5.40 -5.38 -1.28
CA GLU A 75 -5.82 -5.39 0.13
C GLU A 75 -7.01 -6.33 0.37
N LEU A 76 -8.01 -6.29 -0.51
CA LEU A 76 -9.17 -7.19 -0.43
C LEU A 76 -8.75 -8.66 -0.55
N LEU A 77 -7.89 -9.00 -1.51
CA LEU A 77 -7.34 -10.35 -1.67
C LEU A 77 -6.56 -10.81 -0.43
N ARG A 78 -5.80 -9.90 0.19
CA ARG A 78 -5.08 -10.18 1.44
C ARG A 78 -6.05 -10.48 2.60
N GLN A 79 -7.14 -9.73 2.72
CA GLN A 79 -8.19 -9.95 3.72
C GLN A 79 -8.93 -11.28 3.52
N GLN A 80 -9.03 -11.74 2.27
CA GLN A 80 -9.62 -13.04 1.89
C GLN A 80 -8.63 -14.23 2.00
N ASP A 81 -7.44 -14.02 2.61
CA ASP A 81 -6.35 -15.00 2.70
C ASP A 81 -5.78 -15.46 1.33
N ARG A 82 -6.06 -14.71 0.27
CA ARG A 82 -5.53 -14.94 -1.08
C ARG A 82 -4.20 -14.21 -1.28
N ARG A 83 -3.29 -14.45 -0.37
CA ARG A 83 -2.02 -13.72 -0.26
C ARG A 83 -1.16 -13.78 -1.53
N ALA A 84 -1.08 -14.95 -2.18
CA ALA A 84 -0.28 -15.12 -3.39
C ALA A 84 -0.78 -14.23 -4.55
N ASP A 85 -2.10 -14.03 -4.66
CA ASP A 85 -2.68 -13.15 -5.68
C ASP A 85 -2.48 -11.68 -5.32
N ALA A 86 -2.62 -11.31 -4.04
CA ALA A 86 -2.33 -9.96 -3.56
C ALA A 86 -0.87 -9.56 -3.86
N VAL A 87 0.09 -10.44 -3.58
CA VAL A 87 1.52 -10.18 -3.82
C VAL A 87 1.85 -9.95 -5.30
N LYS A 88 1.12 -10.57 -6.23
CA LYS A 88 1.30 -10.28 -7.67
C LYS A 88 0.98 -8.81 -7.97
N LEU A 89 -0.16 -8.32 -7.47
CA LEU A 89 -0.57 -6.92 -7.64
C LEU A 89 0.38 -5.95 -6.93
N TYR A 90 0.83 -6.29 -5.71
CA TYR A 90 1.81 -5.47 -4.99
C TYR A 90 3.13 -5.34 -5.76
N ARG A 91 3.62 -6.41 -6.40
CA ARG A 91 4.84 -6.34 -7.22
C ARG A 91 4.71 -5.39 -8.40
N GLU A 92 3.54 -5.34 -9.04
CA GLU A 92 3.28 -4.39 -10.12
C GLU A 92 3.27 -2.95 -9.60
N LEU A 93 2.59 -2.70 -8.48
CA LEU A 93 2.52 -1.38 -7.84
C LEU A 93 3.87 -0.91 -7.30
N ALA A 94 4.69 -1.82 -6.80
CA ALA A 94 6.02 -1.55 -6.27
C ALA A 94 7.02 -1.04 -7.34
N ALA A 95 6.63 -0.99 -8.61
CA ALA A 95 7.43 -0.33 -9.65
C ALA A 95 7.57 1.18 -9.38
N ASP A 96 6.53 1.83 -8.83
CA ASP A 96 6.53 3.26 -8.48
C ASP A 96 6.44 3.46 -6.95
N VAL A 97 7.56 3.27 -6.26
CA VAL A 97 7.63 3.41 -4.78
C VAL A 97 7.45 4.84 -4.27
N ARG A 98 7.51 5.86 -5.13
CA ARG A 98 7.26 7.25 -4.73
C ARG A 98 5.78 7.52 -4.52
N SER A 99 4.89 6.75 -5.18
CA SER A 99 3.45 6.82 -4.91
C SER A 99 3.12 6.20 -3.55
N LYS A 100 2.01 6.64 -2.96
CA LYS A 100 1.54 6.10 -1.67
C LYS A 100 1.29 4.58 -1.76
N GLU A 101 0.57 4.16 -2.78
CA GLU A 101 0.23 2.76 -3.02
C GLU A 101 1.47 1.93 -3.35
N GLY A 102 2.40 2.48 -4.13
CA GLY A 102 3.63 1.80 -4.49
C GLY A 102 4.61 1.63 -3.34
N SER A 103 4.73 2.63 -2.43
CA SER A 103 5.50 2.49 -1.20
C SER A 103 4.94 1.38 -0.31
N ALA A 104 3.62 1.40 -0.08
CA ALA A 104 2.93 0.38 0.70
C ALA A 104 3.06 -1.02 0.08
N ALA A 105 2.82 -1.13 -1.22
CA ALA A 105 2.91 -2.39 -1.95
C ALA A 105 4.32 -2.99 -1.90
N ALA A 106 5.37 -2.15 -2.05
CA ALA A 106 6.74 -2.61 -1.92
C ALA A 106 7.03 -3.16 -0.52
N TYR A 107 6.55 -2.49 0.53
CA TYR A 107 6.65 -3.00 1.90
C TYR A 107 5.97 -4.38 2.05
N TYR A 108 4.76 -4.58 1.53
CA TYR A 108 4.09 -5.89 1.59
C TYR A 108 4.82 -7.00 0.83
N VAL A 109 5.55 -6.66 -0.23
CA VAL A 109 6.45 -7.62 -0.90
C VAL A 109 7.66 -7.98 -0.03
N LEU A 110 8.22 -7.03 0.75
CA LEU A 110 9.27 -7.32 1.72
C LEU A 110 8.77 -8.22 2.84
N GLU A 111 7.58 -7.94 3.37
CA GLU A 111 6.93 -8.75 4.39
C GLU A 111 6.68 -10.19 3.91
N ASP A 112 6.18 -10.38 2.67
CA ASP A 112 6.03 -11.70 2.06
C ASP A 112 7.36 -12.47 1.96
N THR A 113 8.46 -11.77 1.63
CA THR A 113 9.79 -12.38 1.57
C THR A 113 10.30 -12.79 2.95
N PHE A 114 10.09 -11.93 3.94
CA PHE A 114 10.44 -12.21 5.34
C PHE A 114 9.69 -13.43 5.89
N GLU A 115 8.40 -13.54 5.62
CA GLU A 115 7.59 -14.66 6.10
C GLU A 115 7.96 -15.98 5.44
N LYS A 116 8.47 -15.96 4.21
CA LYS A 116 9.04 -17.14 3.54
C LYS A 116 10.36 -17.62 4.15
N GLY A 117 10.94 -16.86 5.09
CA GLY A 117 12.10 -17.27 5.87
C GLY A 117 13.46 -16.97 5.23
N ASP A 118 13.51 -16.25 4.12
CA ASP A 118 14.76 -15.87 3.46
C ASP A 118 15.27 -14.52 4.02
N MET A 119 15.95 -14.59 5.17
CA MET A 119 16.40 -13.40 5.90
C MET A 119 17.45 -12.59 5.13
N ASP A 120 18.39 -13.24 4.45
CA ASP A 120 19.43 -12.54 3.69
C ASP A 120 18.87 -11.83 2.47
N LYS A 121 17.90 -12.44 1.80
CA LYS A 121 17.18 -11.81 0.69
C LYS A 121 16.32 -10.65 1.17
N THR A 122 15.64 -10.80 2.31
CA THR A 122 14.81 -9.75 2.89
C THR A 122 15.66 -8.53 3.26
N GLU A 123 16.80 -8.74 3.93
CA GLU A 123 17.75 -7.67 4.29
C GLU A 123 18.18 -6.88 3.05
N LYS A 124 18.69 -7.58 2.03
CA LYS A 124 19.11 -6.95 0.75
C LYS A 124 17.97 -6.19 0.08
N ALA A 125 16.76 -6.75 0.09
CA ALA A 125 15.60 -6.12 -0.52
C ALA A 125 15.16 -4.85 0.23
N ILE A 126 15.28 -4.82 1.57
CA ILE A 126 14.98 -3.62 2.37
C ILE A 126 15.97 -2.50 2.06
N PHE A 127 17.27 -2.78 1.95
CA PHE A 127 18.24 -1.77 1.56
C PHE A 127 17.99 -1.25 0.14
N ALA A 128 17.75 -2.14 -0.82
CA ALA A 128 17.39 -1.72 -2.18
C ALA A 128 16.09 -0.89 -2.24
N TYR A 129 15.12 -1.18 -1.37
CA TYR A 129 13.91 -0.39 -1.24
C TYR A 129 14.20 1.01 -0.70
N SER A 130 15.06 1.14 0.31
CA SER A 130 15.42 2.43 0.92
C SER A 130 16.09 3.40 -0.08
N GLU A 131 16.86 2.87 -1.03
CA GLU A 131 17.54 3.69 -2.06
C GLU A 131 16.56 4.27 -3.11
N ARG A 132 15.33 3.79 -3.17
CA ARG A 132 14.32 4.23 -4.15
C ARG A 132 13.44 5.39 -3.68
N GLU A 133 13.77 6.01 -2.54
CA GLU A 133 13.06 7.15 -1.96
C GLU A 133 11.55 6.87 -1.70
N PRO A 134 11.20 5.79 -0.98
CA PRO A 134 9.83 5.54 -0.61
C PRO A 134 9.31 6.58 0.39
N GLN A 135 7.99 6.58 0.60
CA GLN A 135 7.40 7.45 1.63
C GLN A 135 7.89 7.09 3.03
N ALA A 136 8.14 8.11 3.86
CA ALA A 136 8.79 7.99 5.16
C ALA A 136 8.13 6.95 6.10
N TYR A 137 6.81 6.89 6.13
CA TYR A 137 6.06 5.90 6.91
C TYR A 137 6.44 4.46 6.53
N TRP A 138 6.41 4.15 5.25
CA TRP A 138 6.69 2.81 4.76
C TRP A 138 8.18 2.46 4.84
N LEU A 139 9.05 3.47 4.71
CA LEU A 139 10.49 3.29 4.96
C LEU A 139 10.73 2.91 6.42
N ALA A 140 10.10 3.61 7.36
CA ALA A 140 10.23 3.30 8.78
C ALA A 140 9.69 1.90 9.11
N LYS A 141 8.55 1.50 8.55
CA LYS A 141 8.02 0.13 8.65
C LYS A 141 9.02 -0.92 8.11
N ALA A 142 9.68 -0.63 6.99
CA ALA A 142 10.69 -1.53 6.42
C ALA A 142 11.93 -1.66 7.33
N PHE A 143 12.34 -0.58 8.01
CA PHE A 143 13.44 -0.65 8.98
C PHE A 143 13.04 -1.36 10.28
N ILE A 144 11.78 -1.29 10.72
CA ILE A 144 11.29 -2.16 11.80
C ILE A 144 11.37 -3.63 11.37
N LEU A 145 10.93 -3.95 10.15
CA LEU A 145 11.06 -5.30 9.59
C LEU A 145 12.53 -5.74 9.49
N LEU A 146 13.47 -4.83 9.18
CA LEU A 146 14.91 -5.13 9.20
C LEU A 146 15.40 -5.52 10.60
N GLY A 147 14.90 -4.84 11.62
CA GLY A 147 15.16 -5.24 13.01
C GLY A 147 14.65 -6.65 13.30
N ASP A 148 13.43 -6.99 12.84
CA ASP A 148 12.87 -8.35 12.96
C ASP A 148 13.70 -9.38 12.17
N VAL A 149 14.31 -9.02 11.04
CA VAL A 149 15.28 -9.86 10.31
C VAL A 149 16.48 -10.17 11.18
N TYR A 150 17.08 -9.16 11.83
CA TYR A 150 18.22 -9.36 12.70
C TYR A 150 17.88 -10.22 13.94
N VAL A 151 16.68 -10.05 14.51
CA VAL A 151 16.19 -10.95 15.57
C VAL A 151 16.17 -12.40 15.09
N ARG A 152 15.62 -12.66 13.90
CA ARG A 152 15.60 -14.03 13.33
C ARG A 152 16.96 -14.58 13.00
N LYS A 153 17.94 -13.73 12.70
CA LYS A 153 19.36 -14.10 12.51
C LYS A 153 20.10 -14.30 13.82
N GLY A 154 19.48 -14.02 14.98
CA GLY A 154 20.11 -14.11 16.31
C GLY A 154 21.01 -12.92 16.67
N ASP A 155 20.98 -11.85 15.87
CA ASP A 155 21.77 -10.64 16.10
C ASP A 155 20.94 -9.56 16.82
N ASN A 156 20.73 -9.77 18.12
CA ASN A 156 19.97 -8.83 18.95
C ASN A 156 20.65 -7.45 19.07
N PHE A 157 21.96 -7.37 18.87
CA PHE A 157 22.66 -6.09 18.89
C PHE A 157 22.27 -5.23 17.69
N GLN A 158 22.33 -5.77 16.48
CA GLN A 158 21.91 -5.08 15.26
C GLN A 158 20.40 -4.79 15.28
N ALA A 159 19.58 -5.74 15.76
CA ALA A 159 18.15 -5.54 15.92
C ALA A 159 17.84 -4.31 16.79
N ARG A 160 18.47 -4.23 17.96
CA ARG A 160 18.29 -3.08 18.88
C ARG A 160 18.72 -1.77 18.23
N ALA A 161 19.88 -1.73 17.58
CA ALA A 161 20.41 -0.54 16.94
C ALA A 161 19.47 -0.07 15.81
N THR A 162 18.92 -1.01 15.03
CA THR A 162 17.98 -0.72 13.94
C THR A 162 16.66 -0.14 14.46
N TYR A 163 16.05 -0.76 15.46
CA TYR A 163 14.82 -0.21 16.08
C TYR A 163 15.06 1.14 16.73
N GLN A 164 16.23 1.32 17.40
CA GLN A 164 16.57 2.59 18.03
C GLN A 164 16.70 3.70 16.98
N SER A 165 17.29 3.43 15.83
CA SER A 165 17.42 4.40 14.74
C SER A 165 16.04 4.88 14.24
N VAL A 166 15.04 3.99 14.20
CA VAL A 166 13.66 4.35 13.86
C VAL A 166 13.04 5.17 14.98
N ALA A 167 13.19 4.73 16.24
CA ALA A 167 12.61 5.42 17.39
C ALA A 167 13.11 6.85 17.58
N ASP A 168 14.38 7.12 17.23
CA ASP A 168 15.05 8.42 17.40
C ASP A 168 14.94 9.30 16.15
N GLY A 169 14.92 8.69 14.96
CA GLY A 169 15.00 9.39 13.67
C GLY A 169 13.66 9.61 12.96
N TYR A 170 12.63 8.86 13.32
CA TYR A 170 11.33 8.99 12.66
C TYR A 170 10.46 10.08 13.28
N SER A 171 9.85 10.90 12.44
CA SER A 171 8.85 11.91 12.79
C SER A 171 7.77 11.90 11.69
N PRO A 172 6.49 11.85 12.01
CA PRO A 172 5.77 12.22 13.25
C PRO A 172 5.72 11.09 14.29
N ALA A 173 5.42 11.45 15.55
CA ALA A 173 5.43 10.54 16.69
C ALA A 173 4.07 9.89 17.00
N ASP A 174 2.99 10.29 16.34
CA ASP A 174 1.60 9.95 16.66
C ASP A 174 0.96 8.90 15.74
N ASP A 175 1.70 8.40 14.73
CA ASP A 175 1.23 7.37 13.80
C ASP A 175 1.55 5.92 14.23
N GLY A 176 2.11 5.75 15.43
CA GLY A 176 2.40 4.45 16.03
C GLY A 176 3.78 3.88 15.71
N ILE A 177 4.52 4.39 14.73
CA ILE A 177 5.84 3.86 14.30
C ILE A 177 6.86 3.88 15.46
N VAL A 178 6.98 5.03 16.13
CA VAL A 178 7.93 5.18 17.25
C VAL A 178 7.55 4.27 18.41
N ALA A 179 6.25 4.12 18.70
CA ALA A 179 5.76 3.21 19.72
C ALA A 179 6.08 1.75 19.39
N GLU A 180 5.86 1.33 18.14
CA GLU A 180 6.17 -0.02 17.66
C GLU A 180 7.66 -0.32 17.78
N ALA A 181 8.54 0.60 17.37
CA ALA A 181 9.99 0.44 17.48
C ALA A 181 10.44 0.26 18.95
N LYS A 182 9.92 1.09 19.88
CA LYS A 182 10.20 0.99 21.32
C LYS A 182 9.70 -0.33 21.92
N GLU A 183 8.54 -0.81 21.49
CA GLU A 183 8.00 -2.11 21.93
C GLU A 183 8.91 -3.26 21.48
N ARG A 184 9.43 -3.22 20.24
CA ARG A 184 10.40 -4.20 19.73
C ARG A 184 11.68 -4.19 20.55
N ILE A 185 12.22 -3.02 20.91
CA ILE A 185 13.41 -2.90 21.78
C ILE A 185 13.15 -3.54 23.14
N ALA A 186 12.00 -3.29 23.76
CA ALA A 186 11.66 -3.86 25.06
C ALA A 186 11.57 -5.39 25.05
N LYS A 187 11.20 -6.00 23.94
CA LYS A 187 11.11 -7.45 23.76
C LYS A 187 12.49 -8.14 23.57
N LEU A 188 13.57 -7.39 23.34
CA LEU A 188 14.94 -7.91 23.21
C LEU A 188 15.65 -8.11 24.57
N ASN A 189 15.01 -7.82 25.66
CA ASN A 189 15.59 -7.94 27.02
C ASN A 189 15.37 -9.32 27.61
#